data_bd7368c1f7f0d7e7d64134ef4ff2938e
#
_entry.id   bd7368c1f7f0d7e7d64134ef4ff2938e
#
_cell.length_a   1.000
_cell.length_b   1.000
_cell.length_c   1.000
_cell.angle_alpha   90.00
_cell.angle_beta   90.00
_cell.angle_gamma   90.00
#
_symmetry.space_group_name_H-M   'P 1'
#
loop_
_entity.id
_entity.type
_entity.pdbx_description
1 polymer ?
#
loop_
_entity_poly.entity_id
_entity_poly.type
_entity_poly.pdbx_seq_one_letter_code
_entity_poly.pdbx_strand_id
1 'polypeptide(L)'
;MHGPRIGILGMTLLLAVAPASGDSKDMVVEIYRVAPGRHEEFLRQIELYDRANAEAGLPPRQLFVHQGGASWDFLILQAAHHTDEQSAKLDAAFRKLGIPQGAKFFVAFRQLIAEHTDTNVEATTAAEYLKKLD
;
A
#
# COMPACT_ATOMS: atom_id res chain seq x y z
N MET A 1 0.67 57.85 -31.10
CA MET A 1 0.73 57.30 -29.72
C MET A 1 0.70 55.80 -29.79
N HIS A 2 1.83 55.17 -29.60
CA HIS A 2 1.97 53.69 -29.66
C HIS A 2 2.02 53.17 -28.23
N GLY A 3 0.98 52.45 -27.80
CA GLY A 3 0.97 51.76 -26.54
C GLY A 3 1.67 50.39 -26.61
N PRO A 4 2.43 49.99 -25.61
CA PRO A 4 3.12 48.70 -25.63
C PRO A 4 2.14 47.55 -25.39
N ARG A 5 2.18 46.55 -26.25
CA ARG A 5 1.51 45.25 -26.07
C ARG A 5 2.33 44.43 -25.06
N ILE A 6 1.76 44.21 -23.87
CA ILE A 6 2.31 43.31 -22.89
C ILE A 6 1.88 41.89 -23.31
N GLY A 7 2.83 41.13 -23.79
CA GLY A 7 2.66 39.70 -24.05
C GLY A 7 2.69 38.92 -22.71
N ILE A 8 1.57 38.33 -22.33
CA ILE A 8 1.49 37.39 -21.20
C ILE A 8 2.09 36.08 -21.68
N LEU A 9 3.31 35.79 -21.23
CA LEU A 9 3.96 34.51 -21.42
C LEU A 9 3.33 33.52 -20.45
N GLY A 10 2.39 32.70 -20.97
CA GLY A 10 1.79 31.60 -20.21
C GLY A 10 2.84 30.52 -19.94
N MET A 11 3.33 30.47 -18.71
CA MET A 11 4.20 29.40 -18.23
C MET A 11 3.35 28.18 -17.91
N THR A 12 3.25 27.26 -18.86
CA THR A 12 2.60 25.96 -18.67
C THR A 12 3.52 25.11 -17.79
N LEU A 13 3.17 25.02 -16.50
CA LEU A 13 3.85 24.14 -15.57
C LEU A 13 3.46 22.69 -15.93
N LEU A 14 4.29 21.99 -16.68
CA LEU A 14 4.20 20.54 -16.85
C LEU A 14 4.59 19.92 -15.49
N LEU A 15 3.60 19.49 -14.73
CA LEU A 15 3.83 18.56 -13.64
C LEU A 15 4.28 17.22 -14.27
N ALA A 16 5.58 17.01 -14.30
CA ALA A 16 6.14 15.70 -14.58
C ALA A 16 5.78 14.78 -13.42
N VAL A 17 4.78 13.93 -13.62
CA VAL A 17 4.55 12.78 -12.76
C VAL A 17 5.76 11.88 -12.96
N ALA A 18 6.68 11.86 -11.99
CA ALA A 18 7.79 10.93 -12.00
C ALA A 18 7.21 9.50 -11.98
N PRO A 19 7.67 8.60 -12.88
CA PRO A 19 7.28 7.21 -12.79
C PRO A 19 7.79 6.67 -11.46
N ALA A 20 6.90 6.01 -10.71
CA ALA A 20 7.27 5.31 -9.49
C ALA A 20 8.39 4.30 -9.81
N SER A 21 9.48 4.42 -9.07
CA SER A 21 10.72 3.68 -9.33
C SER A 21 10.52 2.19 -9.15
N GLY A 22 10.99 1.39 -10.12
CA GLY A 22 11.37 -0.01 -9.95
C GLY A 22 10.27 -0.95 -9.46
N ASP A 23 9.09 -0.88 -10.05
CA ASP A 23 7.94 -1.64 -9.59
C ASP A 23 8.04 -3.10 -10.04
N SER A 24 8.34 -3.97 -9.06
CA SER A 24 7.86 -5.32 -9.15
C SER A 24 6.35 -5.26 -9.38
N LYS A 25 5.88 -5.83 -10.49
CA LYS A 25 4.44 -5.94 -10.78
C LYS A 25 3.75 -6.91 -9.80
N ASP A 26 4.54 -7.63 -9.02
CA ASP A 26 4.08 -8.62 -8.06
C ASP A 26 3.60 -7.94 -6.79
N MET A 27 2.36 -8.22 -6.43
CA MET A 27 1.69 -7.64 -5.28
C MET A 27 1.04 -8.73 -4.43
N VAL A 28 0.75 -8.41 -3.18
CA VAL A 28 -0.12 -9.22 -2.32
C VAL A 28 -1.43 -8.49 -2.13
N VAL A 29 -2.51 -9.21 -2.33
CA VAL A 29 -3.86 -8.80 -1.94
C VAL A 29 -4.19 -9.52 -0.64
N GLU A 30 -4.42 -8.77 0.42
CA GLU A 30 -4.84 -9.28 1.72
C GLU A 30 -6.32 -8.93 1.92
N ILE A 31 -7.15 -9.92 2.20
CA ILE A 31 -8.58 -9.73 2.43
C ILE A 31 -8.88 -10.09 3.87
N TYR A 32 -9.49 -9.16 4.59
CA TYR A 32 -9.78 -9.28 6.01
C TYR A 32 -11.27 -9.24 6.31
N ARG A 33 -11.71 -10.18 7.14
CA ARG A 33 -12.89 -10.04 7.96
C ARG A 33 -12.43 -9.87 9.41
N VAL A 34 -12.74 -8.72 9.97
CA VAL A 34 -12.29 -8.34 11.32
C VAL A 34 -13.17 -9.01 12.37
N ALA A 35 -12.58 -9.34 13.51
CA ALA A 35 -13.33 -9.87 14.64
C ALA A 35 -14.39 -8.84 15.10
N PRO A 36 -15.60 -9.29 15.49
CA PRO A 36 -16.68 -8.40 15.91
C PRO A 36 -16.23 -7.40 16.98
N GLY A 37 -16.51 -6.11 16.74
CA GLY A 37 -16.15 -5.02 17.65
C GLY A 37 -14.69 -4.59 17.66
N ARG A 38 -13.82 -5.19 16.83
CA ARG A 38 -12.38 -4.89 16.80
C ARG A 38 -11.93 -4.04 15.61
N HIS A 39 -12.87 -3.48 14.85
CA HIS A 39 -12.56 -2.74 13.60
C HIS A 39 -11.68 -1.52 13.83
N GLU A 40 -11.96 -0.73 14.85
CA GLU A 40 -11.12 0.44 15.16
C GLU A 40 -9.70 0.03 15.58
N GLU A 41 -9.57 -0.99 16.41
CA GLU A 41 -8.27 -1.49 16.86
C GLU A 41 -7.46 -2.08 15.68
N PHE A 42 -8.13 -2.83 14.79
CA PHE A 42 -7.53 -3.31 13.56
C PHE A 42 -6.98 -2.15 12.71
N LEU A 43 -7.79 -1.11 12.45
CA LEU A 43 -7.35 0.04 11.66
C LEU A 43 -6.20 0.81 12.31
N ARG A 44 -6.19 0.96 13.64
CA ARG A 44 -5.05 1.56 14.37
C ARG A 44 -3.78 0.73 14.21
N GLN A 45 -3.89 -0.58 14.20
CA GLN A 45 -2.75 -1.47 13.97
C GLN A 45 -2.24 -1.36 12.53
N ILE A 46 -3.15 -1.28 11.55
CA ILE A 46 -2.77 -1.06 10.14
C ILE A 46 -2.09 0.31 9.96
N GLU A 47 -2.62 1.36 10.56
CA GLU A 47 -2.00 2.70 10.52
C GLU A 47 -0.59 2.70 11.11
N LEU A 48 -0.36 1.96 12.18
CA LEU A 48 0.96 1.81 12.78
C LEU A 48 1.95 1.12 11.83
N TYR A 49 1.51 0.10 11.09
CA TYR A 49 2.35 -0.53 10.05
C TYR A 49 2.60 0.39 8.87
N ASP A 50 1.63 1.21 8.47
CA ASP A 50 1.82 2.19 7.41
C ASP A 50 2.85 3.25 7.79
N ARG A 51 2.90 3.65 9.06
CA ARG A 51 3.96 4.52 9.59
C ARG A 51 5.33 3.86 9.54
N ALA A 52 5.43 2.58 9.89
CA ALA A 52 6.68 1.83 9.78
C ALA A 52 7.16 1.72 8.32
N ASN A 53 6.24 1.45 7.38
CA ASN A 53 6.54 1.43 5.96
C ASN A 53 7.05 2.79 5.47
N ALA A 54 6.43 3.89 5.88
CA ALA A 54 6.86 5.24 5.52
C ALA A 54 8.26 5.55 6.06
N GLU A 55 8.58 5.19 7.31
CA GLU A 55 9.92 5.34 7.88
C GLU A 55 10.98 4.51 7.15
N ALA A 56 10.60 3.34 6.65
CA ALA A 56 11.46 2.47 5.86
C ALA A 56 11.63 2.93 4.38
N GLY A 57 10.92 3.98 3.96
CA GLY A 57 10.92 4.46 2.58
C GLY A 57 10.20 3.52 1.61
N LEU A 58 9.29 2.71 2.11
CA LEU A 58 8.47 1.81 1.29
C LEU A 58 7.28 2.56 0.68
N PRO A 59 6.79 2.13 -0.49
CA PRO A 59 5.55 2.65 -1.06
C PRO A 59 4.38 2.46 -0.08
N PRO A 60 3.42 3.41 -0.05
CA PRO A 60 2.23 3.26 0.78
C PRO A 60 1.39 2.08 0.31
N ARG A 61 0.88 1.33 1.28
CA ARG A 61 -0.12 0.30 0.99
C ARG A 61 -1.46 0.95 0.68
N GLN A 62 -2.28 0.30 -0.13
CA GLN A 62 -3.62 0.77 -0.44
C GLN A 62 -4.62 -0.01 0.41
N LEU A 63 -5.47 0.72 1.12
CA LEU A 63 -6.59 0.16 1.90
C LEU A 63 -7.90 0.43 1.17
N PHE A 64 -8.68 -0.61 0.95
CA PHE A 64 -10.03 -0.53 0.42
C PHE A 64 -11.03 -0.94 1.49
N VAL A 65 -12.02 -0.09 1.72
CA VAL A 65 -13.09 -0.33 2.68
C VAL A 65 -14.30 -0.90 1.94
N HIS A 66 -14.85 -2.00 2.43
CA HIS A 66 -16.04 -2.60 1.88
C HIS A 66 -17.24 -1.63 1.94
N GLN A 67 -17.93 -1.47 0.82
CA GLN A 67 -19.11 -0.60 0.72
C GLN A 67 -20.41 -1.36 0.46
N GLY A 68 -20.33 -2.61 0.00
CA GLY A 68 -21.48 -3.46 -0.27
C GLY A 68 -21.07 -4.71 -1.08
N GLY A 69 -21.88 -5.78 -1.00
CA GLY A 69 -21.63 -7.03 -1.73
C GLY A 69 -21.03 -8.14 -0.86
N ALA A 70 -19.79 -8.54 -1.09
CA ALA A 70 -19.13 -9.66 -0.41
C ALA A 70 -18.96 -9.47 1.12
N SER A 71 -18.65 -10.55 1.82
CA SER A 71 -18.58 -10.61 3.30
C SER A 71 -17.17 -10.36 3.84
N TRP A 72 -16.46 -9.33 3.35
CA TRP A 72 -15.17 -8.90 3.91
C TRP A 72 -15.26 -7.44 4.36
N ASP A 73 -14.38 -7.00 5.25
CA ASP A 73 -14.39 -5.64 5.78
C ASP A 73 -13.35 -4.75 5.07
N PHE A 74 -12.12 -5.26 4.93
CA PHE A 74 -11.00 -4.53 4.35
C PHE A 74 -10.22 -5.38 3.36
N LEU A 75 -9.72 -4.72 2.32
CA LEU A 75 -8.74 -5.28 1.40
C LEU A 75 -7.50 -4.38 1.43
N ILE A 76 -6.33 -4.98 1.55
CA ILE A 76 -5.05 -4.27 1.49
C ILE A 76 -4.28 -4.77 0.29
N LEU A 77 -3.74 -3.84 -0.49
CA LEU A 77 -2.86 -4.11 -1.61
C LEU A 77 -1.47 -3.56 -1.30
N GLN A 78 -0.45 -4.40 -1.40
CA GLN A 78 0.93 -4.03 -1.13
C GLN A 78 1.92 -4.77 -2.03
N ALA A 79 3.17 -4.28 -2.11
CA ALA A 79 4.23 -4.98 -2.83
C ALA A 79 4.50 -6.37 -2.23
N ALA A 80 4.69 -7.37 -3.09
CA ALA A 80 4.97 -8.75 -2.65
C ALA A 80 6.38 -8.93 -2.10
N HIS A 81 7.33 -8.12 -2.56
CA HIS A 81 8.75 -8.26 -2.24
C HIS A 81 9.38 -6.95 -1.80
N HIS A 82 10.31 -7.07 -0.87
CA HIS A 82 11.20 -6.00 -0.44
C HIS A 82 12.64 -6.40 -0.71
N THR A 83 13.51 -5.41 -0.96
CA THR A 83 14.95 -5.64 -0.98
C THR A 83 15.46 -5.90 0.44
N ASP A 84 16.65 -6.47 0.58
CA ASP A 84 17.28 -6.68 1.90
C ASP A 84 17.45 -5.37 2.65
N GLU A 85 17.79 -4.27 1.96
CA GLU A 85 17.90 -2.95 2.55
C GLU A 85 16.55 -2.44 3.07
N GLN A 86 15.48 -2.59 2.29
CA GLN A 86 14.12 -2.22 2.70
C GLN A 86 13.66 -3.04 3.90
N SER A 87 13.92 -4.33 3.90
CA SER A 87 13.59 -5.23 5.02
C SER A 87 14.31 -4.81 6.30
N ALA A 88 15.61 -4.48 6.22
CA ALA A 88 16.38 -4.03 7.37
C ALA A 88 15.86 -2.67 7.92
N LYS A 89 15.49 -1.75 7.05
CA LYS A 89 14.88 -0.47 7.45
C LYS A 89 13.52 -0.67 8.10
N LEU A 90 12.71 -1.59 7.57
CA LEU A 90 11.40 -1.92 8.13
C LEU A 90 11.52 -2.54 9.54
N ASP A 91 12.45 -3.47 9.73
CA ASP A 91 12.74 -4.05 11.04
C ASP A 91 13.19 -3.00 12.07
N ALA A 92 14.00 -2.04 11.64
CA ALA A 92 14.42 -0.92 12.49
C ALA A 92 13.23 -0.02 12.85
N ALA A 93 12.34 0.27 11.90
CA ALA A 93 11.13 1.05 12.11
C ALA A 93 10.17 0.33 13.08
N PHE A 94 9.99 -0.98 12.96
CA PHE A 94 9.19 -1.78 13.89
C PHE A 94 9.71 -1.69 15.32
N ARG A 95 11.02 -1.85 15.50
CA ARG A 95 11.64 -1.70 16.84
C ARG A 95 11.44 -0.30 17.40
N LYS A 96 11.66 0.74 16.59
CA LYS A 96 11.48 2.14 16.99
C LYS A 96 10.05 2.46 17.42
N LEU A 97 9.06 1.93 16.71
CA LEU A 97 7.64 2.15 16.97
C LEU A 97 7.07 1.18 18.03
N GLY A 98 7.87 0.27 18.57
CA GLY A 98 7.43 -0.70 19.56
C GLY A 98 6.47 -1.76 19.01
N ILE A 99 6.51 -2.01 17.69
CA ILE A 99 5.68 -3.03 17.05
C ILE A 99 6.27 -4.41 17.38
N PRO A 100 5.50 -5.33 17.98
CA PRO A 100 5.97 -6.69 18.23
C PRO A 100 6.33 -7.38 16.90
N GLN A 101 7.33 -8.25 16.94
CA GLN A 101 7.74 -9.06 15.81
C GLN A 101 7.63 -10.56 16.13
N GLY A 102 7.62 -11.40 15.08
CA GLY A 102 7.59 -12.83 15.20
C GLY A 102 6.30 -13.36 15.85
N ALA A 103 6.41 -14.37 16.68
CA ALA A 103 5.26 -15.06 17.27
C ALA A 103 4.36 -14.14 18.11
N LYS A 104 4.92 -13.17 18.82
CA LYS A 104 4.13 -12.21 19.62
C LYS A 104 3.23 -11.34 18.73
N PHE A 105 3.76 -10.87 17.61
CA PHE A 105 2.99 -10.16 16.60
C PHE A 105 1.83 -11.02 16.10
N PHE A 106 2.15 -12.23 15.69
CA PHE A 106 1.16 -13.15 15.11
C PHE A 106 -0.01 -13.40 16.06
N VAL A 107 0.25 -13.68 17.32
CA VAL A 107 -0.79 -13.94 18.32
C VAL A 107 -1.64 -12.71 18.58
N ALA A 108 -1.04 -11.52 18.73
CA ALA A 108 -1.76 -10.29 18.99
C ALA A 108 -2.64 -9.87 17.79
N PHE A 109 -2.09 -9.94 16.57
CA PHE A 109 -2.81 -9.56 15.37
C PHE A 109 -3.96 -10.50 15.04
N ARG A 110 -3.77 -11.82 15.27
CA ARG A 110 -4.82 -12.83 15.06
C ARG A 110 -6.07 -12.60 15.92
N GLN A 111 -5.95 -11.96 17.06
CA GLN A 111 -7.10 -11.61 17.90
C GLN A 111 -8.00 -10.54 17.29
N LEU A 112 -7.50 -9.80 16.31
CA LEU A 112 -8.26 -8.75 15.60
C LEU A 112 -9.03 -9.29 14.40
N ILE A 113 -8.75 -10.52 13.98
CA ILE A 113 -9.18 -11.08 12.70
C ILE A 113 -10.10 -12.27 12.90
N ALA A 114 -11.26 -12.27 12.22
CA ALA A 114 -12.13 -13.44 12.12
C ALA A 114 -11.69 -14.34 10.94
N GLU A 115 -11.41 -13.74 9.79
CA GLU A 115 -10.92 -14.45 8.59
C GLU A 115 -9.88 -13.59 7.86
N HIS A 116 -8.91 -14.25 7.25
CA HIS A 116 -7.85 -13.62 6.49
C HIS A 116 -7.43 -14.50 5.32
N THR A 117 -7.28 -13.89 4.16
CA THR A 117 -6.79 -14.55 2.94
C THR A 117 -5.74 -13.67 2.28
N ASP A 118 -4.59 -14.26 1.94
CA ASP A 118 -3.54 -13.63 1.15
C ASP A 118 -3.49 -14.27 -0.23
N THR A 119 -3.31 -13.43 -1.25
CA THR A 119 -3.17 -13.87 -2.63
C THR A 119 -2.10 -13.07 -3.34
N ASN A 120 -1.14 -13.76 -3.97
CA ASN A 120 -0.17 -13.13 -4.85
C ASN A 120 -0.85 -12.81 -6.19
N VAL A 121 -0.64 -11.59 -6.66
CA VAL A 121 -1.21 -11.10 -7.91
C VAL A 121 -0.15 -10.33 -8.70
N GLU A 122 -0.29 -10.30 -10.02
CA GLU A 122 0.49 -9.45 -10.91
C GLU A 122 -0.40 -8.30 -11.41
N ALA A 123 0.08 -7.07 -11.25
CA ALA A 123 -0.58 -5.91 -11.82
C ALA A 123 -0.32 -5.87 -13.33
N THR A 124 -1.36 -6.02 -14.13
CA THR A 124 -1.29 -6.05 -15.60
C THR A 124 -2.58 -5.55 -16.24
N THR A 125 -2.60 -5.44 -17.55
CA THR A 125 -3.83 -5.19 -18.32
C THR A 125 -4.21 -6.42 -19.12
N ALA A 126 -5.46 -6.52 -19.53
CA ALA A 126 -5.90 -7.61 -20.40
C ALA A 126 -5.07 -7.67 -21.71
N ALA A 127 -4.76 -6.50 -22.29
CA ALA A 127 -3.96 -6.42 -23.50
C ALA A 127 -2.52 -6.93 -23.31
N GLU A 128 -1.88 -6.62 -22.18
CA GLU A 128 -0.55 -7.13 -21.86
C GLU A 128 -0.57 -8.61 -21.53
N TYR A 129 -1.57 -9.05 -20.80
CA TYR A 129 -1.70 -10.48 -20.45
C TYR A 129 -1.94 -11.35 -21.67
N LEU A 130 -2.76 -10.89 -22.64
CA LEU A 130 -2.99 -11.60 -23.90
C LEU A 130 -1.70 -11.84 -24.69
N LYS A 131 -0.75 -10.90 -24.69
CA LYS A 131 0.55 -11.08 -25.34
C LYS A 131 1.39 -12.23 -24.78
N LYS A 132 1.08 -12.73 -23.59
CA LYS A 132 1.78 -13.89 -23.02
C LYS A 132 1.22 -15.23 -23.53
N LEU A 133 0.10 -15.21 -24.26
CA LEU A 133 -0.56 -16.41 -24.81
C LEU A 133 -0.08 -16.71 -26.24
N ASP A 134 0.61 -15.77 -26.89
CA ASP A 134 1.22 -15.91 -28.22
C ASP A 134 2.64 -16.49 -28.12
#